data_e7537282f463185b860aa2f397e0c02e
#
_entry.id   e7537282f463185b860aa2f397e0c02e
#
_cell.length_a   1.000
_cell.length_b   1.000
_cell.length_c   1.000
_cell.angle_alpha   90.00
_cell.angle_beta   90.00
_cell.angle_gamma   90.00
#
_symmetry.space_group_name_H-M   'P 1'
#
loop_
_entity.id
_entity.type
_entity.pdbx_description
1 polymer ?
#
loop_
_entity_poly.entity_id
_entity_poly.type
_entity_poly.pdbx_seq_one_letter_code
_entity_poly.pdbx_strand_id
1 'polypeptide(L)'
;MERRMAQKYFQIIFNPTSTVELSRMPKGLQLQILGEFRGLPDEVRVSGYYGKLEHGVKMLHRYRVGNYRVYFECHELGVVVHRIFSRNTLKDFFFRNVNMTKEEDEALAENPEFWRMIDEAATASRDE
;
A
#
# COMPACT_ATOMS: atom_id res chain seq x y z
N MET A 1 18.55 -29.86 0.82
CA MET A 1 18.15 -29.31 0.79
C MET A 1 17.88 -28.65 0.42
N GLU A 2 17.74 -28.39 0.20
CA GLU A 2 17.35 -27.67 -0.09
C GLU A 2 16.78 -27.00 -0.44
N ARG A 3 16.48 -27.08 -0.38
CA ARG A 3 15.81 -26.41 -0.61
C ARG A 3 15.76 -25.46 -0.73
N ARG A 4 16.09 -25.14 -0.61
CA ARG A 4 16.12 -24.23 -0.63
C ARG A 4 15.89 -23.52 -1.25
N MET A 5 15.81 -23.59 -1.62
CA MET A 5 15.59 -23.02 -2.07
C MET A 5 14.81 -22.55 -2.55
N ALA A 6 14.98 -23.56 -2.86
CA ALA A 6 13.85 -22.97 -3.34
C ALA A 6 13.50 -21.77 -2.69
N GLN A 7 14.43 -21.34 -2.15
CA GLN A 7 14.23 -20.30 -1.43
C GLN A 7 13.95 -19.14 -2.16
N LYS A 8 12.81 -18.60 -2.05
CA LYS A 8 12.46 -17.39 -2.67
C LYS A 8 12.62 -16.31 -1.69
N TYR A 9 13.32 -15.27 -2.06
CA TYR A 9 13.47 -14.15 -1.18
C TYR A 9 12.28 -13.25 -1.38
N PHE A 10 11.52 -13.05 -0.33
CA PHE A 10 10.39 -12.16 -0.38
C PHE A 10 10.89 -10.74 -0.46
N GLN A 11 10.46 -10.00 -1.44
CA GLN A 11 10.94 -8.64 -1.67
C GLN A 11 9.87 -7.61 -1.35
N ILE A 12 10.32 -6.50 -0.81
CA ILE A 12 9.43 -5.37 -0.57
C ILE A 12 9.94 -4.25 -1.44
N ILE A 13 9.18 -3.93 -2.47
CA ILE A 13 9.62 -2.98 -3.48
C ILE A 13 8.86 -1.67 -3.34
N PHE A 14 9.60 -0.58 -3.30
CA PHE A 14 9.02 0.76 -3.26
C PHE A 14 9.36 1.49 -4.53
N ASN A 15 8.43 2.32 -5.02
CA ASN A 15 8.76 3.19 -6.13
C ASN A 15 9.33 4.49 -5.53
N PRO A 16 9.83 5.41 -6.35
CA PRO A 16 10.42 6.64 -5.80
C PRO A 16 9.46 7.42 -4.92
N THR A 17 8.20 7.46 -5.28
CA THR A 17 7.22 8.20 -4.51
C THR A 17 7.01 7.58 -3.13
N SER A 18 6.76 6.28 -3.09
CA SER A 18 6.51 5.64 -1.81
C SER A 18 7.77 5.57 -0.95
N THR A 19 8.94 5.58 -1.58
CA THR A 19 10.19 5.64 -0.82
C THR A 19 10.26 6.93 -0.03
N VAL A 20 9.94 8.04 -0.67
CA VAL A 20 9.94 9.32 0.01
C VAL A 20 8.90 9.35 1.11
N GLU A 21 7.72 8.81 0.82
CA GLU A 21 6.66 8.80 1.82
C GLU A 21 7.07 7.98 3.03
N LEU A 22 7.69 6.84 2.79
CA LEU A 22 8.16 6.00 3.89
C LEU A 22 9.18 6.76 4.73
N SER A 23 10.09 7.46 4.08
CA SER A 23 11.17 8.14 4.79
C SER A 23 10.66 9.23 5.71
N ARG A 24 9.45 9.71 5.48
CA ARG A 24 8.88 10.77 6.31
C ARG A 24 8.13 10.26 7.51
N MET A 25 7.99 8.95 7.61
CA MET A 25 7.28 8.37 8.74
C MET A 25 8.19 8.22 9.94
N PRO A 26 7.61 8.18 11.14
CA PRO A 26 8.41 7.86 12.30
C PRO A 26 9.10 6.52 12.12
N LYS A 27 10.31 6.43 12.62
CA LYS A 27 11.12 5.25 12.42
C LYS A 27 10.44 3.97 12.90
N GLY A 28 9.77 4.05 14.03
CA GLY A 28 9.10 2.87 14.55
C GLY A 28 8.06 2.32 13.61
N LEU A 29 7.33 3.23 12.93
CA LEU A 29 6.31 2.80 12.00
C LEU A 29 6.92 2.26 10.73
N GLN A 30 8.05 2.82 10.29
CA GLN A 30 8.76 2.29 9.14
C GLN A 30 9.14 0.85 9.41
N LEU A 31 9.68 0.58 10.58
CA LEU A 31 10.09 -0.76 10.93
C LEU A 31 8.90 -1.70 11.04
N GLN A 32 7.80 -1.18 11.51
CA GLN A 32 6.60 -1.99 11.63
C GLN A 32 6.12 -2.44 10.25
N ILE A 33 6.15 -1.53 9.28
CA ILE A 33 5.76 -1.88 7.92
C ILE A 33 6.67 -2.96 7.36
N LEU A 34 7.97 -2.76 7.50
CA LEU A 34 8.91 -3.71 6.94
C LEU A 34 8.79 -5.08 7.61
N GLY A 35 8.58 -5.08 8.92
CA GLY A 35 8.43 -6.34 9.63
C GLY A 35 7.16 -7.06 9.23
N GLU A 36 6.08 -6.30 9.08
CA GLU A 36 4.81 -6.91 8.72
C GLU A 36 4.88 -7.52 7.33
N PHE A 37 5.41 -6.79 6.38
CA PHE A 37 5.44 -7.27 5.01
C PHE A 37 6.41 -8.42 4.82
N ARG A 38 7.46 -8.45 5.62
CA ARG A 38 8.41 -9.54 5.52
C ARG A 38 7.76 -10.87 5.87
N GLY A 39 6.82 -10.85 6.80
CA GLY A 39 6.16 -12.07 7.20
C GLY A 39 4.84 -12.32 6.52
N LEU A 40 4.49 -11.51 5.53
CA LEU A 40 3.21 -11.64 4.88
C LEU A 40 3.17 -12.92 4.07
N PRO A 41 2.18 -13.76 4.27
CA PRO A 41 2.11 -15.00 3.54
C PRO A 41 1.56 -14.78 2.16
N ASP A 42 1.38 -15.85 1.44
CA ASP A 42 0.87 -15.76 0.11
C ASP A 42 -0.45 -15.04 0.06
N GLU A 43 -1.27 -15.24 1.06
CA GLU A 43 -2.54 -14.54 1.07
C GLU A 43 -2.50 -13.47 2.10
N VAL A 44 -3.09 -12.36 1.80
CA VAL A 44 -3.15 -11.24 2.71
C VAL A 44 -4.13 -11.58 3.82
N ARG A 45 -3.71 -11.34 5.05
CA ARG A 45 -4.54 -11.67 6.16
C ARG A 45 -5.78 -10.88 6.18
N VAL A 46 -6.81 -11.49 6.62
CA VAL A 46 -8.09 -10.84 6.80
C VAL A 46 -8.13 -10.35 8.22
N SER A 47 -8.04 -9.05 8.39
CA SER A 47 -8.10 -8.48 9.71
C SER A 47 -8.53 -7.03 9.58
N GLY A 48 -8.69 -6.37 10.69
CA GLY A 48 -9.09 -4.98 10.67
C GLY A 48 -8.03 -4.06 10.11
N TYR A 49 -6.81 -4.55 10.01
CA TYR A 49 -5.72 -3.72 9.51
C TYR A 49 -5.56 -3.80 8.00
N TYR A 50 -6.18 -4.79 7.37
CA TYR A 50 -6.05 -4.95 5.93
C TYR A 50 -7.37 -4.73 5.24
N GLY A 51 -7.29 -4.16 4.07
CA GLY A 51 -8.46 -3.94 3.25
C GLY A 51 -8.09 -4.13 1.79
N LYS A 52 -9.09 -3.97 0.95
CA LYS A 52 -8.92 -4.21 -0.46
C LYS A 52 -9.65 -3.14 -1.26
N LEU A 53 -9.00 -2.63 -2.30
CA LEU A 53 -9.61 -1.64 -3.18
C LEU A 53 -9.59 -2.19 -4.59
N GLU A 54 -10.74 -2.21 -5.23
CA GLU A 54 -10.87 -2.75 -6.57
C GLU A 54 -11.54 -1.76 -7.49
N HIS A 55 -11.05 -1.68 -8.72
CA HIS A 55 -11.64 -0.84 -9.73
C HIS A 55 -11.35 -1.46 -11.08
N GLY A 56 -12.33 -2.13 -11.65
CA GLY A 56 -12.11 -2.86 -12.88
C GLY A 56 -11.13 -3.99 -12.64
N VAL A 57 -10.07 -4.02 -13.41
CA VAL A 57 -9.07 -5.06 -13.23
C VAL A 57 -8.00 -4.67 -12.22
N LYS A 58 -8.07 -3.45 -11.73
CA LYS A 58 -7.08 -2.99 -10.77
C LYS A 58 -7.46 -3.40 -9.37
N MET A 59 -6.48 -3.78 -8.58
CA MET A 59 -6.75 -4.19 -7.22
C MET A 59 -5.54 -3.87 -6.36
N LEU A 60 -5.79 -3.27 -5.21
CA LEU A 60 -4.76 -2.96 -4.25
C LEU A 60 -5.18 -3.45 -2.89
N HIS A 61 -4.19 -3.73 -2.07
CA HIS A 61 -4.44 -4.03 -0.67
C HIS A 61 -4.08 -2.81 0.15
N ARG A 62 -4.71 -2.67 1.28
CA ARG A 62 -4.43 -1.57 2.20
C ARG A 62 -4.02 -2.13 3.55
N TYR A 63 -2.91 -1.61 4.07
CA TYR A 63 -2.46 -1.96 5.41
C TYR A 63 -2.49 -0.68 6.24
N ARG A 64 -3.18 -0.74 7.36
CA ARG A 64 -3.30 0.42 8.24
C ARG A 64 -2.27 0.31 9.34
N VAL A 65 -1.43 1.32 9.46
CA VAL A 65 -0.43 1.34 10.51
C VAL A 65 -0.36 2.74 11.08
N GLY A 66 -0.68 2.88 12.36
CA GLY A 66 -0.74 4.19 12.97
C GLY A 66 -1.71 5.08 12.21
N ASN A 67 -1.26 6.27 11.88
CA ASN A 67 -2.07 7.22 11.14
C ASN A 67 -1.84 7.14 9.64
N TYR A 68 -1.30 6.02 9.18
CA TYR A 68 -0.95 5.89 7.79
C TYR A 68 -1.69 4.74 7.14
N ARG A 69 -1.82 4.81 5.82
CA ARG A 69 -2.41 3.74 5.02
C ARG A 69 -1.42 3.40 3.92
N VAL A 70 -1.04 2.15 3.84
CA VAL A 70 -0.08 1.68 2.85
C VAL A 70 -0.85 0.93 1.78
N TYR A 71 -0.75 1.38 0.54
CA TYR A 71 -1.45 0.75 -0.57
C TYR A 71 -0.45 -0.03 -1.41
N PHE A 72 -0.68 -1.31 -1.56
CA PHE A 72 0.31 -2.19 -2.17
C PHE A 72 -0.35 -3.32 -2.95
N GLU A 73 0.45 -3.94 -3.80
CA GLU A 73 0.05 -5.13 -4.53
C GLU A 73 0.84 -6.31 -4.00
N CYS A 74 0.20 -7.47 -3.97
CA CYS A 74 0.87 -8.68 -3.55
C CYS A 74 1.22 -9.51 -4.76
N HIS A 75 2.41 -10.03 -4.76
CA HIS A 75 2.88 -10.92 -5.80
C HIS A 75 3.49 -12.13 -5.15
N GLU A 76 3.70 -13.14 -5.96
CA GLU A 76 4.25 -14.38 -5.45
C GLU A 76 5.54 -14.18 -4.68
N LEU A 77 6.39 -13.28 -5.16
CA LEU A 77 7.70 -13.08 -4.57
C LEU A 77 7.81 -11.83 -3.73
N GLY A 78 6.71 -11.18 -3.44
CA GLY A 78 6.81 -10.00 -2.61
C GLY A 78 5.67 -9.04 -2.77
N VAL A 79 5.89 -7.82 -2.31
CA VAL A 79 4.89 -6.77 -2.42
C VAL A 79 5.48 -5.55 -3.10
N VAL A 80 4.62 -4.82 -3.79
CA VAL A 80 5.01 -3.56 -4.41
C VAL A 80 4.20 -2.48 -3.73
N VAL A 81 4.87 -1.58 -3.02
CA VAL A 81 4.21 -0.52 -2.30
C VAL A 81 4.05 0.68 -3.23
N HIS A 82 2.81 1.03 -3.53
CA HIS A 82 2.52 2.11 -4.46
C HIS A 82 2.47 3.47 -3.81
N ARG A 83 1.75 3.61 -2.72
CA ARG A 83 1.63 4.88 -2.03
C ARG A 83 1.46 4.65 -0.54
N ILE A 84 1.90 5.63 0.24
CA ILE A 84 1.66 5.64 1.68
C ILE A 84 1.05 6.98 1.99
N PHE A 85 -0.21 6.99 2.41
CA PHE A 85 -0.92 8.22 2.71
C PHE A 85 -1.06 8.40 4.21
N SER A 86 -0.84 9.61 4.65
CA SER A 86 -1.09 9.94 6.04
C SER A 86 -2.57 10.20 6.22
N ARG A 87 -3.01 10.14 7.47
CA ARG A 87 -4.38 10.44 7.77
C ARG A 87 -4.78 11.83 7.32
N ASN A 88 -3.86 12.78 7.45
CA ASN A 88 -4.17 14.15 7.05
C ASN A 88 -4.37 14.26 5.55
N THR A 89 -3.55 13.57 4.78
CA THR A 89 -3.71 13.57 3.34
C THR A 89 -5.07 13.02 2.96
N LEU A 90 -5.48 11.93 3.61
CA LEU A 90 -6.75 11.33 3.32
C LEU A 90 -7.91 12.23 3.73
N LYS A 91 -7.76 12.93 4.84
CA LYS A 91 -8.80 13.85 5.27
C LYS A 91 -9.01 14.95 4.24
N ASP A 92 -7.93 15.51 3.73
CA ASP A 92 -8.05 16.53 2.70
C ASP A 92 -8.76 15.98 1.48
N PHE A 93 -8.43 14.75 1.13
CA PHE A 93 -9.00 14.11 -0.01
C PHE A 93 -10.52 13.95 0.18
N PHE A 94 -10.91 13.42 1.31
CA PHE A 94 -12.31 13.18 1.59
C PHE A 94 -13.09 14.45 1.87
N PHE A 95 -12.43 15.44 2.41
CA PHE A 95 -13.08 16.68 2.75
C PHE A 95 -13.82 17.24 1.56
N ARG A 96 -13.27 17.07 0.39
CA ARG A 96 -13.90 17.60 -0.78
C ARG A 96 -14.83 16.65 -1.45
N ASN A 97 -14.69 15.36 -1.20
CA ASN A 97 -15.35 14.39 -2.05
C ASN A 97 -16.34 13.49 -1.39
N VAL A 98 -16.11 13.05 -0.18
CA VAL A 98 -16.97 12.06 0.44
C VAL A 98 -16.96 12.15 1.92
N ASN A 99 -17.83 11.40 2.53
CA ASN A 99 -17.86 11.26 3.96
C ASN A 99 -16.81 10.26 4.36
N MET A 100 -16.15 10.55 5.45
CA MET A 100 -15.22 9.61 5.99
C MET A 100 -15.95 8.65 6.88
N THR A 101 -16.30 7.53 6.35
CA THR A 101 -17.04 6.54 7.08
C THR A 101 -16.32 5.24 6.99
N LYS A 102 -16.99 4.18 7.36
CA LYS A 102 -16.41 2.87 7.27
C LYS A 102 -16.13 2.49 5.84
N GLU A 103 -16.67 3.21 4.91
CA GLU A 103 -16.48 2.91 3.52
C GLU A 103 -15.30 3.63 2.91
N GLU A 104 -14.31 3.94 3.73
CA GLU A 104 -13.13 4.64 3.23
C GLU A 104 -12.54 3.95 2.01
N ASP A 105 -12.35 2.63 2.08
CA ASP A 105 -11.78 1.90 0.96
C ASP A 105 -12.66 1.96 -0.27
N GLU A 106 -13.97 1.83 -0.08
CA GLU A 106 -14.88 1.89 -1.21
C GLU A 106 -14.87 3.26 -1.84
N ALA A 107 -14.85 4.29 -1.03
CA ALA A 107 -14.85 5.65 -1.55
C ALA A 107 -13.61 5.92 -2.37
N LEU A 108 -12.47 5.45 -1.90
CA LEU A 108 -11.24 5.61 -2.65
C LEU A 108 -11.26 4.80 -3.93
N ALA A 109 -11.77 3.59 -3.85
CA ALA A 109 -11.79 2.71 -5.01
C ALA A 109 -12.64 3.29 -6.14
N GLU A 110 -13.62 4.10 -5.80
CA GLU A 110 -14.49 4.70 -6.81
C GLU A 110 -14.02 6.08 -7.26
N ASN A 111 -12.94 6.55 -6.72
CA ASN A 111 -12.48 7.90 -7.01
C ASN A 111 -11.36 7.88 -8.06
N PRO A 112 -11.59 8.44 -9.24
CA PRO A 112 -10.58 8.41 -10.29
C PRO A 112 -9.29 9.10 -9.89
N GLU A 113 -9.38 10.12 -9.05
CA GLU A 113 -8.21 10.84 -8.62
C GLU A 113 -7.27 9.94 -7.83
N PHE A 114 -7.84 9.06 -6.99
CA PHE A 114 -7.01 8.14 -6.24
C PHE A 114 -6.22 7.24 -7.18
N TRP A 115 -6.90 6.66 -8.16
CA TRP A 115 -6.21 5.76 -9.09
C TRP A 115 -5.20 6.50 -9.96
N ARG A 116 -5.49 7.76 -10.26
CA ARG A 116 -4.53 8.55 -11.00
C ARG A 116 -3.25 8.73 -10.18
N MET A 117 -3.39 8.95 -8.89
CA MET A 117 -2.22 9.10 -8.03
C MET A 117 -1.43 7.81 -7.94
N ILE A 118 -2.13 6.68 -7.91
CA ILE A 118 -1.46 5.39 -7.90
C ILE A 118 -0.68 5.18 -9.20
N ASP A 119 -1.33 5.48 -10.32
CA ASP A 119 -0.69 5.29 -11.61
C ASP A 119 0.50 6.21 -11.80
N GLU A 120 0.41 7.43 -11.32
CA GLU A 120 1.51 8.37 -11.43
C GLU A 120 2.73 7.89 -10.66
N ALA A 121 2.51 7.32 -9.49
CA ALA A 121 3.63 6.82 -8.71
C ALA A 121 4.30 5.65 -9.42
N ALA A 122 3.50 4.79 -10.03
CA ALA A 122 4.06 3.65 -10.74
C ALA A 122 4.84 4.11 -11.96
N THR A 123 4.33 5.14 -12.64
CA THR A 123 5.00 5.66 -13.82
C THR A 123 6.30 6.35 -13.47
N ALA A 124 6.32 7.05 -12.34
CA ALA A 124 7.52 7.76 -11.93
C ALA A 124 8.70 6.83 -11.81
N SER A 125 8.46 5.59 -11.42
CA SER A 125 9.58 4.68 -11.26
C SER A 125 10.19 4.28 -12.59
N ARG A 126 9.55 4.61 -13.68
CA ARG A 126 10.08 4.29 -14.99
C ARG A 126 10.78 5.43 -15.65
N ASP A 127 10.68 6.59 -15.08
CA ASP A 127 11.29 7.75 -15.64
C ASP A 127 12.71 7.90 -15.23
N GLU A 128 13.40 6.90 -15.15
CA GLU A 128 14.73 7.06 -14.72
C GLU A 128 15.66 7.17 -15.78
#